data_52ca76d15b3ac95872e4b2f5a5092ed9
#
_entry.id   52ca76d15b3ac95872e4b2f5a5092ed9
#
_cell.length_a   1.000
_cell.length_b   1.000
_cell.length_c   1.000
_cell.angle_alpha   90.00
_cell.angle_beta   90.00
_cell.angle_gamma   90.00
#
_symmetry.space_group_name_H-M   'P 1'
#
loop_
_entity.id
_entity.type
_entity.pdbx_description
1 polymer ?
#
loop_
_entity_poly.entity_id
_entity_poly.type
_entity_poly.pdbx_seq_one_letter_code
_entity_poly.pdbx_strand_id
1 'polypeptide(L)'
;MSEPKELSPSFEPTEQNSQSDLPEGWLHVQSMDLDAQGVARKPDGKVVFIDGALPFELVTANTHRKKNNWEQASLVAIHRESSQRVRPDCPHFGLHAGACGGCKMQHLHVGAQVAVKQRVLEDNLWHLGKVKAETMLRPIEGPAWGYRYRARLAVRHVIKKGQVLVGFHERKSRYIADMQTCKILPPHVDAMLMPLRALIASLDARDTCPQIELACGDTVTALVLRHLEPLSTDDIARLRAFAAEHHVQWWLQPKGPDTVKLLDEGGEQLSYALPDFGITMPFKPTDFTQVNP
;
A
#
# COMPACT_ATOMS: atom_id res chain seq x y z
N MET A 1 -3.69 33.16 46.80
CA MET A 1 -3.68 33.41 45.34
C MET A 1 -2.24 33.31 44.92
N SER A 2 -1.85 32.16 44.37
CA SER A 2 -0.48 31.86 43.92
C SER A 2 -0.59 31.64 42.40
N GLU A 3 0.13 32.47 41.64
CA GLU A 3 0.20 32.40 40.20
C GLU A 3 0.82 31.08 39.74
N PRO A 4 0.34 30.46 38.65
CA PRO A 4 0.97 29.28 38.08
C PRO A 4 2.22 29.69 37.29
N LYS A 5 3.37 29.12 37.69
CA LYS A 5 4.62 29.22 36.91
C LYS A 5 4.46 28.58 35.55
N GLU A 6 4.59 29.36 34.49
CA GLU A 6 4.82 28.89 33.13
C GLU A 6 6.15 28.13 33.08
N LEU A 7 6.04 26.81 32.86
CA LEU A 7 7.14 25.98 32.43
C LEU A 7 7.09 25.90 30.89
N SER A 8 7.77 26.80 30.22
CA SER A 8 8.16 26.66 28.84
C SER A 8 9.37 25.74 28.77
N PRO A 9 9.31 24.55 28.21
CA PRO A 9 10.53 23.86 27.80
C PRO A 9 11.03 24.55 26.53
N SER A 10 12.07 25.33 26.65
CA SER A 10 12.90 25.74 25.51
C SER A 10 13.57 24.48 24.97
N PHE A 11 12.99 23.91 23.93
CA PHE A 11 13.63 22.90 23.12
C PHE A 11 14.67 23.63 22.25
N GLU A 12 15.91 23.74 22.77
CA GLU A 12 17.03 24.11 21.92
C GLU A 12 17.25 22.97 20.93
N PRO A 13 17.19 23.24 19.61
CA PRO A 13 17.50 22.21 18.61
C PRO A 13 18.98 21.86 18.75
N THR A 14 19.27 20.65 19.24
CA THR A 14 20.60 20.04 19.18
C THR A 14 21.16 20.19 17.77
N GLU A 15 22.40 20.59 17.69
CA GLU A 15 23.23 20.91 16.52
C GLU A 15 22.76 20.18 15.26
N GLN A 16 22.09 20.91 14.39
CA GLN A 16 21.81 20.50 13.02
C GLN A 16 23.17 20.43 12.32
N ASN A 17 23.65 19.21 12.00
CA ASN A 17 24.70 19.05 11.03
C ASN A 17 24.30 19.89 9.79
N SER A 18 24.94 21.03 9.60
CA SER A 18 24.64 21.86 8.45
C SER A 18 24.99 21.03 7.20
N GLN A 19 24.16 21.11 6.16
CA GLN A 19 24.42 20.38 4.90
C GLN A 19 25.80 20.73 4.32
N SER A 20 26.37 21.89 4.68
CA SER A 20 27.71 22.36 4.29
C SER A 20 28.86 21.51 4.84
N ASP A 21 28.65 20.77 5.93
CA ASP A 21 29.71 20.03 6.63
C ASP A 21 29.77 18.56 6.22
N LEU A 22 28.86 18.15 5.32
CA LEU A 22 28.82 16.78 4.83
C LEU A 22 29.80 16.56 3.67
N PRO A 23 30.35 15.34 3.53
CA PRO A 23 31.13 14.97 2.35
C PRO A 23 30.36 15.22 1.05
N GLU A 24 31.07 15.51 -0.01
CA GLU A 24 30.49 15.79 -1.33
C GLU A 24 29.55 14.65 -1.76
N GLY A 25 28.34 15.00 -2.19
CA GLY A 25 27.32 14.09 -2.67
C GLY A 25 26.49 13.43 -1.56
N TRP A 26 26.82 13.67 -0.28
CA TRP A 26 25.99 13.18 0.82
C TRP A 26 24.81 14.12 1.06
N LEU A 27 23.68 13.51 1.45
CA LEU A 27 22.43 14.23 1.74
C LEU A 27 21.93 13.81 3.12
N HIS A 28 21.59 14.82 3.94
CA HIS A 28 20.87 14.58 5.19
C HIS A 28 19.36 14.61 4.94
N VAL A 29 18.68 13.50 5.21
CA VAL A 29 17.23 13.36 5.05
C VAL A 29 16.54 13.99 6.26
N GLN A 30 15.81 15.07 6.06
CA GLN A 30 15.19 15.89 7.11
C GLN A 30 13.80 15.39 7.50
N SER A 31 13.03 14.92 6.52
CA SER A 31 11.62 14.51 6.70
C SER A 31 11.23 13.49 5.63
N MET A 32 9.95 13.12 5.61
CA MET A 32 9.35 12.28 4.60
C MET A 32 8.07 12.94 4.08
N ASP A 33 7.81 12.78 2.78
CA ASP A 33 6.60 13.30 2.14
C ASP A 33 5.43 12.29 2.12
N LEU A 34 4.30 12.69 1.53
CA LEU A 34 3.09 11.86 1.36
C LEU A 34 3.33 10.60 0.52
N ASP A 35 4.31 10.64 -0.36
CA ASP A 35 4.67 9.53 -1.24
C ASP A 35 5.68 8.57 -0.60
N ALA A 36 6.00 8.79 0.68
CA ALA A 36 7.02 8.06 1.43
C ALA A 36 8.43 8.19 0.83
N GLN A 37 8.73 9.38 0.27
CA GLN A 37 10.05 9.74 -0.18
C GLN A 37 10.76 10.54 0.91
N GLY A 38 12.01 10.20 1.20
CA GLY A 38 12.85 11.03 2.08
C GLY A 38 13.10 12.39 1.45
N VAL A 39 12.97 13.44 2.24
CA VAL A 39 13.15 14.83 1.80
C VAL A 39 14.47 15.36 2.34
N ALA A 40 15.37 15.75 1.44
CA ALA A 40 16.65 16.38 1.75
C ALA A 40 16.78 17.71 1.01
N ARG A 41 17.74 18.54 1.44
CA ARG A 41 18.10 19.78 0.73
C ARG A 41 19.58 19.75 0.36
N LYS A 42 19.88 20.21 -0.84
CA LYS A 42 21.24 20.44 -1.31
C LYS A 42 21.79 21.78 -0.75
N PRO A 43 23.11 22.02 -0.79
CA PRO A 43 23.70 23.31 -0.38
C PRO A 43 23.13 24.52 -1.13
N ASP A 44 22.71 24.32 -2.38
CA ASP A 44 22.06 25.35 -3.21
C ASP A 44 20.60 25.60 -2.85
N GLY A 45 20.06 24.94 -1.79
CA GLY A 45 18.69 25.05 -1.31
C GLY A 45 17.68 24.17 -2.06
N LYS A 46 18.08 23.48 -3.12
CA LYS A 46 17.21 22.63 -3.92
C LYS A 46 16.73 21.41 -3.13
N VAL A 47 15.44 21.14 -3.19
CA VAL A 47 14.81 19.98 -2.52
C VAL A 47 15.08 18.72 -3.33
N VAL A 48 15.42 17.62 -2.65
CA VAL A 48 15.58 16.29 -3.25
C VAL A 48 14.61 15.32 -2.58
N PHE A 49 13.74 14.71 -3.38
CA PHE A 49 12.85 13.63 -2.97
C PHE A 49 13.53 12.30 -3.27
N ILE A 50 13.78 11.49 -2.25
CA ILE A 50 14.61 10.28 -2.35
C ILE A 50 13.77 9.04 -2.05
N ASP A 51 13.50 8.22 -3.07
CA ASP A 51 12.86 6.93 -2.87
C ASP A 51 13.72 6.01 -1.99
N GLY A 52 13.12 5.46 -0.94
CA GLY A 52 13.75 4.49 -0.04
C GLY A 52 14.58 5.06 1.09
N ALA A 53 14.80 6.38 1.13
CA ALA A 53 15.47 7.04 2.26
C ALA A 53 14.49 7.38 3.39
N LEU A 54 14.97 7.34 4.62
CA LEU A 54 14.20 7.63 5.84
C LEU A 54 14.69 8.90 6.52
N PRO A 55 13.84 9.59 7.31
CA PRO A 55 14.25 10.73 8.11
C PRO A 55 15.46 10.43 9.00
N PHE A 56 16.35 11.42 9.13
CA PHE A 56 17.59 11.40 9.89
C PHE A 56 18.71 10.52 9.33
N GLU A 57 18.56 9.97 8.14
CA GLU A 57 19.63 9.26 7.46
C GLU A 57 20.61 10.20 6.76
N LEU A 58 21.87 9.76 6.68
CA LEU A 58 22.87 10.31 5.75
C LEU A 58 23.01 9.34 4.57
N VAL A 59 22.75 9.83 3.38
CA VAL A 59 22.65 8.97 2.19
C VAL A 59 23.35 9.57 0.97
N THR A 60 23.68 8.71 0.01
CA THR A 60 23.88 9.13 -1.38
C THR A 60 22.71 8.65 -2.22
N ALA A 61 22.35 9.44 -3.22
CA ALA A 61 21.21 9.16 -4.08
C ALA A 61 21.50 9.48 -5.55
N ASN A 62 20.92 8.68 -6.45
CA ASN A 62 21.01 8.89 -7.88
C ASN A 62 19.80 9.66 -8.40
N THR A 63 20.02 10.88 -8.86
CA THR A 63 18.96 11.73 -9.41
C THR A 63 18.57 11.27 -10.81
N HIS A 64 17.29 10.99 -11.00
CA HIS A 64 16.72 10.57 -12.29
C HIS A 64 15.76 11.61 -12.91
N ARG A 65 15.34 12.63 -12.15
CA ARG A 65 14.50 13.74 -12.64
C ARG A 65 14.92 15.05 -11.98
N LYS A 66 15.11 16.09 -12.79
CA LYS A 66 15.51 17.43 -12.32
C LYS A 66 14.50 18.48 -12.76
N LYS A 67 14.17 19.39 -11.85
CA LYS A 67 13.42 20.62 -12.07
C LYS A 67 14.20 21.80 -11.45
N ASN A 68 13.71 23.02 -11.67
CA ASN A 68 14.40 24.20 -11.16
C ASN A 68 14.58 24.18 -9.64
N ASN A 69 13.53 23.82 -8.89
CA ASN A 69 13.49 23.94 -7.44
C ASN A 69 13.54 22.57 -6.72
N TRP A 70 13.48 21.46 -7.45
CA TRP A 70 13.48 20.13 -6.86
C TRP A 70 14.03 19.06 -7.80
N GLU A 71 14.45 17.96 -7.19
CA GLU A 71 14.91 16.74 -7.88
C GLU A 71 14.22 15.50 -7.33
N GLN A 72 14.09 14.45 -8.15
CA GLN A 72 13.73 13.11 -7.70
C GLN A 72 14.92 12.19 -7.87
N ALA A 73 15.17 11.39 -6.84
CA ALA A 73 16.30 10.50 -6.77
C ALA A 73 15.90 9.13 -6.19
N SER A 74 16.74 8.14 -6.39
CA SER A 74 16.64 6.84 -5.74
C SER A 74 17.85 6.65 -4.82
N LEU A 75 17.63 6.08 -3.64
CA LEU A 75 18.66 5.75 -2.68
C LEU A 75 19.72 4.83 -3.31
N VAL A 76 20.99 5.17 -3.13
CA VAL A 76 22.15 4.36 -3.57
C VAL A 76 22.86 3.73 -2.40
N ALA A 77 23.19 4.52 -1.38
CA ALA A 77 23.86 4.04 -0.18
C ALA A 77 23.40 4.81 1.06
N ILE A 78 23.43 4.14 2.20
CA ILE A 78 23.17 4.70 3.52
C ILE A 78 24.50 4.74 4.26
N HIS A 79 24.92 5.93 4.69
CA HIS A 79 26.15 6.15 5.44
C HIS A 79 25.91 6.23 6.96
N ARG A 80 24.73 6.73 7.34
CA ARG A 80 24.21 6.66 8.70
C ARG A 80 22.73 6.31 8.63
N GLU A 81 22.39 5.20 9.24
CA GLU A 81 21.04 4.64 9.23
C GLU A 81 20.15 5.31 10.28
N SER A 82 18.87 5.47 9.97
CA SER A 82 17.85 5.85 10.95
C SER A 82 17.64 4.72 11.96
N SER A 83 17.54 5.04 13.26
CA SER A 83 17.17 4.07 14.30
C SER A 83 15.78 3.45 14.09
N GLN A 84 14.99 4.02 13.20
CA GLN A 84 13.66 3.53 12.87
C GLN A 84 13.62 2.69 11.58
N ARG A 85 14.78 2.47 10.95
CA ARG A 85 14.87 1.58 9.80
C ARG A 85 14.75 0.13 10.25
N VAL A 86 13.90 -0.62 9.55
CA VAL A 86 13.72 -2.06 9.77
C VAL A 86 13.89 -2.81 8.46
N ARG A 87 14.23 -4.10 8.55
CA ARG A 87 14.19 -4.99 7.40
C ARG A 87 12.72 -5.26 7.05
N PRO A 88 12.31 -5.01 5.80
CA PRO A 88 10.93 -5.32 5.37
C PRO A 88 10.64 -6.82 5.47
N ASP A 89 9.50 -7.18 6.05
CA ASP A 89 9.07 -8.58 6.14
C ASP A 89 8.58 -9.16 4.81
N CYS A 90 8.11 -8.31 3.90
CA CYS A 90 7.63 -8.74 2.60
C CYS A 90 8.81 -8.89 1.62
N PRO A 91 9.04 -10.09 1.05
CA PRO A 91 10.15 -10.32 0.12
C PRO A 91 9.98 -9.57 -1.20
N HIS A 92 8.78 -9.09 -1.50
CA HIS A 92 8.48 -8.36 -2.73
C HIS A 92 8.61 -6.84 -2.57
N PHE A 93 8.90 -6.34 -1.36
CA PHE A 93 9.13 -4.93 -1.10
C PHE A 93 10.57 -4.54 -1.43
N GLY A 94 10.77 -3.39 -2.09
CA GLY A 94 12.11 -2.87 -2.35
C GLY A 94 12.17 -1.83 -3.46
N LEU A 95 13.42 -1.51 -3.86
CA LEU A 95 13.73 -0.61 -4.98
C LEU A 95 14.28 -1.36 -6.20
N HIS A 96 14.46 -2.68 -6.10
CA HIS A 96 14.97 -3.52 -7.18
C HIS A 96 13.93 -3.63 -8.32
N ALA A 97 14.41 -4.00 -9.50
CA ALA A 97 13.54 -4.28 -10.64
C ALA A 97 12.57 -5.44 -10.31
N GLY A 98 11.29 -5.27 -10.65
CA GLY A 98 10.24 -6.24 -10.33
C GLY A 98 9.65 -6.12 -8.91
N ALA A 99 10.17 -5.21 -8.07
CA ALA A 99 9.61 -4.99 -6.73
C ALA A 99 8.15 -4.53 -6.80
N CYS A 100 7.33 -5.06 -5.90
CA CYS A 100 5.92 -4.72 -5.80
C CYS A 100 5.71 -3.24 -5.41
N GLY A 101 4.82 -2.55 -6.11
CA GLY A 101 4.44 -1.15 -5.87
C GLY A 101 3.32 -0.96 -4.85
N GLY A 102 2.77 -2.04 -4.27
CA GLY A 102 1.62 -1.98 -3.38
C GLY A 102 1.88 -1.34 -2.01
N CYS A 103 3.14 -1.31 -1.55
CA CYS A 103 3.55 -0.73 -0.27
C CYS A 103 4.71 0.26 -0.45
N LYS A 104 4.75 1.30 0.42
CA LYS A 104 5.77 2.34 0.33
C LYS A 104 6.68 2.44 1.57
N MET A 105 6.24 1.98 2.75
CA MET A 105 6.88 2.28 4.04
C MET A 105 7.34 1.05 4.85
N GLN A 106 7.40 -0.16 4.28
CA GLN A 106 7.73 -1.37 5.06
C GLN A 106 9.15 -1.37 5.65
N HIS A 107 10.05 -0.52 5.16
CA HIS A 107 11.40 -0.32 5.69
C HIS A 107 11.45 0.65 6.89
N LEU A 108 10.32 1.20 7.30
CA LEU A 108 10.16 2.07 8.46
C LEU A 108 9.38 1.34 9.55
N HIS A 109 9.86 1.39 10.79
CA HIS A 109 9.17 0.81 11.95
C HIS A 109 7.72 1.30 12.05
N VAL A 110 6.77 0.43 12.41
CA VAL A 110 5.33 0.72 12.36
C VAL A 110 4.94 1.96 13.18
N GLY A 111 5.47 2.11 14.39
CA GLY A 111 5.21 3.31 15.19
C GLY A 111 5.75 4.59 14.55
N ALA A 112 6.90 4.52 13.89
CA ALA A 112 7.43 5.65 13.15
C ALA A 112 6.64 5.97 11.88
N GLN A 113 5.98 4.99 11.25
CA GLN A 113 5.04 5.24 10.15
C GLN A 113 3.86 6.11 10.60
N VAL A 114 3.34 5.89 11.81
CA VAL A 114 2.28 6.71 12.39
C VAL A 114 2.77 8.14 12.61
N ALA A 115 3.94 8.31 13.24
CA ALA A 115 4.53 9.62 13.48
C ALA A 115 4.79 10.41 12.19
N VAL A 116 5.30 9.75 11.14
CA VAL A 116 5.50 10.38 9.83
C VAL A 116 4.17 10.83 9.22
N LYS A 117 3.14 9.99 9.25
CA LYS A 117 1.81 10.34 8.73
C LYS A 117 1.17 11.50 9.48
N GLN A 118 1.31 11.52 10.81
CA GLN A 118 0.85 12.64 11.64
C GLN A 118 1.60 13.92 11.26
N ARG A 119 2.92 13.87 11.15
CA ARG A 119 3.72 15.03 10.76
C ARG A 119 3.30 15.60 9.40
N VAL A 120 3.06 14.73 8.42
CA VAL A 120 2.56 15.13 7.10
C VAL A 120 1.18 15.81 7.21
N LEU A 121 0.28 15.32 8.06
CA LEU A 121 -1.01 15.96 8.32
C LEU A 121 -0.82 17.36 8.91
N GLU A 122 0.00 17.50 9.94
CA GLU A 122 0.30 18.78 10.59
C GLU A 122 0.90 19.79 9.61
N ASP A 123 1.89 19.37 8.81
CA ASP A 123 2.51 20.19 7.78
C ASP A 123 1.51 20.65 6.72
N ASN A 124 0.59 19.79 6.29
CA ASN A 124 -0.45 20.15 5.34
C ASN A 124 -1.48 21.11 5.92
N LEU A 125 -1.92 20.89 7.16
CA LEU A 125 -2.80 21.82 7.86
C LEU A 125 -2.17 23.23 7.94
N TRP A 126 -0.89 23.29 8.28
CA TRP A 126 -0.17 24.54 8.40
C TRP A 126 0.14 25.20 7.05
N HIS A 127 0.78 24.45 6.13
CA HIS A 127 1.31 25.04 4.90
C HIS A 127 0.24 25.23 3.83
N LEU A 128 -0.73 24.31 3.70
CA LEU A 128 -1.81 24.40 2.70
C LEU A 128 -3.06 25.01 3.29
N GLY A 129 -3.52 24.51 4.43
CA GLY A 129 -4.76 24.95 5.06
C GLY A 129 -4.62 26.27 5.82
N LYS A 130 -3.40 26.70 6.18
CA LYS A 130 -3.12 27.84 7.06
C LYS A 130 -3.85 27.75 8.40
N VAL A 131 -4.06 26.51 8.86
CA VAL A 131 -4.76 26.18 10.11
C VAL A 131 -3.77 25.49 11.05
N LYS A 132 -3.84 25.84 12.33
CA LYS A 132 -3.17 25.15 13.42
C LYS A 132 -4.23 24.52 14.31
N ALA A 133 -4.15 23.21 14.50
CA ALA A 133 -5.04 22.50 15.41
C ALA A 133 -4.78 22.94 16.86
N GLU A 134 -5.82 23.25 17.62
CA GLU A 134 -5.73 23.56 19.04
C GLU A 134 -5.41 22.30 19.88
N THR A 135 -5.96 21.16 19.46
CA THR A 135 -5.77 19.87 20.09
C THR A 135 -5.47 18.81 19.05
N MET A 136 -4.40 18.06 19.27
CA MET A 136 -4.04 16.90 18.47
C MET A 136 -4.40 15.63 19.24
N LEU A 137 -5.39 14.90 18.75
CA LEU A 137 -5.80 13.63 19.34
C LEU A 137 -4.80 12.52 18.96
N ARG A 138 -4.79 11.44 19.75
CA ARG A 138 -4.02 10.25 19.41
C ARG A 138 -4.55 9.66 18.10
N PRO A 139 -3.67 9.20 17.20
CA PRO A 139 -4.09 8.52 16.00
C PRO A 139 -4.82 7.21 16.35
N ILE A 140 -5.82 6.87 15.54
CA ILE A 140 -6.44 5.55 15.58
C ILE A 140 -5.55 4.60 14.77
N GLU A 141 -5.08 3.54 15.40
CA GLU A 141 -4.16 2.57 14.83
C GLU A 141 -4.82 1.20 14.72
N GLY A 142 -4.55 0.50 13.62
CA GLY A 142 -4.95 -0.87 13.38
C GLY A 142 -3.74 -1.81 13.27
N PRO A 143 -3.96 -3.09 12.94
CA PRO A 143 -2.89 -4.06 12.76
C PRO A 143 -1.93 -3.65 11.64
N ALA A 144 -0.63 -3.92 11.82
CA ALA A 144 0.40 -3.60 10.83
C ALA A 144 0.30 -4.49 9.57
N TRP A 145 -0.28 -5.67 9.70
CA TRP A 145 -0.40 -6.69 8.66
C TRP A 145 -1.84 -7.22 8.59
N GLY A 146 -2.21 -7.85 7.47
CA GLY A 146 -3.53 -8.44 7.29
C GLY A 146 -4.68 -7.44 7.23
N TYR A 147 -4.40 -6.15 7.15
CA TYR A 147 -5.39 -5.07 7.26
C TYR A 147 -6.12 -4.76 5.95
N ARG A 148 -5.66 -5.28 4.80
CA ARG A 148 -6.18 -4.86 3.50
C ARG A 148 -7.34 -5.76 3.06
N TYR A 149 -8.54 -5.40 3.46
CA TYR A 149 -9.79 -6.11 3.16
C TYR A 149 -10.37 -5.80 1.77
N ARG A 150 -9.85 -4.77 1.11
CA ARG A 150 -10.19 -4.42 -0.27
C ARG A 150 -8.92 -4.33 -1.11
N ALA A 151 -8.92 -5.04 -2.23
CA ALA A 151 -7.79 -4.99 -3.17
C ALA A 151 -8.26 -5.21 -4.61
N ARG A 152 -7.52 -4.62 -5.54
CA ARG A 152 -7.63 -4.92 -6.96
C ARG A 152 -6.33 -5.57 -7.39
N LEU A 153 -6.41 -6.86 -7.66
CA LEU A 153 -5.29 -7.65 -8.15
C LEU A 153 -5.33 -7.65 -9.68
N ALA A 154 -4.26 -7.20 -10.29
CA ALA A 154 -4.08 -7.31 -11.73
C ALA A 154 -3.74 -8.77 -12.10
N VAL A 155 -4.25 -9.21 -13.23
CA VAL A 155 -4.05 -10.57 -13.74
C VAL A 155 -3.43 -10.50 -15.14
N ARG A 156 -2.43 -11.33 -15.41
CA ARG A 156 -1.82 -11.41 -16.73
C ARG A 156 -1.28 -12.81 -17.02
N HIS A 157 -1.70 -13.39 -18.09
CA HIS A 157 -1.00 -14.52 -18.69
C HIS A 157 0.21 -14.00 -19.47
N VAL A 158 1.40 -14.35 -19.01
CA VAL A 158 2.69 -13.97 -19.64
C VAL A 158 3.14 -15.10 -20.54
N ILE A 159 2.69 -15.10 -21.78
CA ILE A 159 2.90 -16.17 -22.78
C ILE A 159 4.38 -16.53 -22.89
N LYS A 160 5.28 -15.54 -22.97
CA LYS A 160 6.74 -15.74 -23.06
C LYS A 160 7.34 -16.52 -21.90
N LYS A 161 6.72 -16.47 -20.72
CA LYS A 161 7.15 -17.15 -19.50
C LYS A 161 6.33 -18.41 -19.21
N GLY A 162 5.26 -18.67 -19.97
CA GLY A 162 4.33 -19.78 -19.73
C GLY A 162 3.64 -19.74 -18.39
N GLN A 163 3.43 -18.54 -17.81
CA GLN A 163 2.83 -18.41 -16.47
C GLN A 163 1.81 -17.29 -16.36
N VAL A 164 0.86 -17.46 -15.45
CA VAL A 164 -0.09 -16.42 -15.06
C VAL A 164 0.45 -15.70 -13.81
N LEU A 165 0.40 -14.37 -13.83
CA LEU A 165 0.68 -13.52 -12.68
C LEU A 165 -0.62 -12.97 -12.13
N VAL A 166 -0.77 -12.97 -10.80
CA VAL A 166 -1.87 -12.35 -10.06
C VAL A 166 -1.26 -11.54 -8.93
N GLY A 167 -1.55 -10.25 -8.86
CA GLY A 167 -0.98 -9.39 -7.81
C GLY A 167 -1.05 -7.91 -8.13
N PHE A 168 -0.21 -7.14 -7.45
CA PHE A 168 -0.09 -5.70 -7.67
C PHE A 168 0.93 -5.39 -8.76
N HIS A 169 0.85 -4.18 -9.31
CA HIS A 169 1.86 -3.72 -10.26
C HIS A 169 3.23 -3.53 -9.58
N GLU A 170 4.27 -3.69 -10.37
CA GLU A 170 5.63 -3.30 -9.97
C GLU A 170 5.73 -1.80 -9.69
N ARG A 171 6.70 -1.41 -8.89
CA ARG A 171 7.00 0.01 -8.66
C ARG A 171 7.34 0.71 -9.98
N LYS A 172 6.68 1.85 -10.23
CA LYS A 172 6.93 2.71 -11.41
C LYS A 172 6.82 1.98 -12.76
N SER A 173 6.06 0.90 -12.81
CA SER A 173 5.90 0.05 -13.98
C SER A 173 4.43 -0.32 -14.21
N ARG A 174 4.11 -0.69 -15.45
CA ARG A 174 2.81 -1.27 -15.83
C ARG A 174 2.78 -2.80 -15.75
N TYR A 175 3.90 -3.42 -15.44
CA TYR A 175 3.99 -4.87 -15.29
C TYR A 175 3.44 -5.30 -13.92
N ILE A 176 3.09 -6.57 -13.80
CA ILE A 176 2.63 -7.16 -12.54
C ILE A 176 3.83 -7.78 -11.85
N ALA A 177 4.00 -7.48 -10.57
CA ALA A 177 5.04 -8.07 -9.75
C ALA A 177 4.82 -9.59 -9.63
N ASP A 178 5.88 -10.37 -9.79
CA ASP A 178 5.82 -11.83 -9.61
C ASP A 178 5.82 -12.16 -8.12
N MET A 179 4.65 -12.00 -7.49
CA MET A 179 4.51 -12.16 -6.06
C MET A 179 3.82 -13.49 -5.71
N GLN A 180 4.32 -14.16 -4.67
CA GLN A 180 3.77 -15.42 -4.15
C GLN A 180 3.01 -15.22 -2.84
N THR A 181 3.24 -14.10 -2.16
CA THR A 181 2.64 -13.75 -0.87
C THR A 181 2.40 -12.25 -0.77
N CYS A 182 1.45 -11.86 0.07
CA CYS A 182 1.16 -10.44 0.34
C CYS A 182 0.69 -10.24 1.78
N LYS A 183 1.60 -9.96 2.69
CA LYS A 183 1.34 -9.84 4.13
C LYS A 183 0.34 -8.77 4.55
N ILE A 184 0.02 -7.81 3.69
CA ILE A 184 -1.03 -6.81 3.98
C ILE A 184 -2.44 -7.31 3.69
N LEU A 185 -2.60 -8.37 2.90
CA LEU A 185 -3.89 -9.04 2.71
C LEU A 185 -4.21 -9.90 3.94
N PRO A 186 -5.50 -10.15 4.25
CA PRO A 186 -5.89 -11.13 5.26
C PRO A 186 -5.21 -12.48 5.02
N PRO A 187 -4.82 -13.24 6.07
CA PRO A 187 -4.05 -14.47 5.91
C PRO A 187 -4.69 -15.50 4.98
N HIS A 188 -6.01 -15.65 5.02
CA HIS A 188 -6.73 -16.56 4.13
C HIS A 188 -6.67 -16.11 2.66
N VAL A 189 -6.62 -14.80 2.40
CA VAL A 189 -6.46 -14.25 1.04
C VAL A 189 -5.03 -14.38 0.56
N ASP A 190 -4.04 -14.11 1.43
CA ASP A 190 -2.63 -14.33 1.12
C ASP A 190 -2.38 -15.78 0.69
N ALA A 191 -2.93 -16.74 1.42
CA ALA A 191 -2.84 -18.16 1.09
C ALA A 191 -3.47 -18.51 -0.27
N MET A 192 -4.44 -17.74 -0.75
CA MET A 192 -5.09 -17.96 -2.05
C MET A 192 -4.30 -17.42 -3.26
N LEU A 193 -3.25 -16.60 -3.08
CA LEU A 193 -2.56 -15.98 -4.23
C LEU A 193 -2.03 -17.00 -5.23
N MET A 194 -1.35 -18.05 -4.77
CA MET A 194 -0.83 -19.09 -5.66
C MET A 194 -1.94 -19.99 -6.22
N PRO A 195 -2.94 -20.46 -5.43
CA PRO A 195 -4.15 -21.09 -5.94
C PRO A 195 -4.89 -20.26 -7.01
N LEU A 196 -5.04 -18.93 -6.83
CA LEU A 196 -5.64 -18.06 -7.84
C LEU A 196 -4.83 -18.03 -9.15
N ARG A 197 -3.51 -18.01 -9.07
CA ARG A 197 -2.65 -18.12 -10.27
C ARG A 197 -2.88 -19.44 -11.02
N ALA A 198 -2.95 -20.55 -10.27
CA ALA A 198 -3.22 -21.87 -10.84
C ALA A 198 -4.62 -21.95 -11.44
N LEU A 199 -5.64 -21.45 -10.74
CA LEU A 199 -7.00 -21.37 -11.25
C LEU A 199 -7.05 -20.62 -12.59
N ILE A 200 -6.57 -19.38 -12.61
CA ILE A 200 -6.61 -18.57 -13.84
C ILE A 200 -5.82 -19.25 -14.99
N ALA A 201 -4.67 -19.86 -14.68
CA ALA A 201 -3.90 -20.60 -15.70
C ALA A 201 -4.66 -21.77 -16.30
N SER A 202 -5.57 -22.38 -15.54
CA SER A 202 -6.41 -23.51 -16.00
C SER A 202 -7.63 -23.08 -16.83
N LEU A 203 -8.03 -21.80 -16.76
CA LEU A 203 -9.20 -21.31 -17.49
C LEU A 203 -8.94 -21.27 -19.01
N ASP A 204 -9.98 -21.56 -19.78
CA ASP A 204 -9.98 -21.34 -21.21
C ASP A 204 -9.87 -19.84 -21.52
N ALA A 205 -10.54 -19.00 -20.69
CA ALA A 205 -10.56 -17.54 -20.78
C ALA A 205 -9.34 -16.86 -20.12
N ARG A 206 -8.26 -17.57 -19.77
CA ARG A 206 -7.08 -17.03 -19.03
C ARG A 206 -6.47 -15.77 -19.63
N ASP A 207 -6.54 -15.60 -20.95
CA ASP A 207 -5.98 -14.45 -21.65
C ASP A 207 -6.87 -13.21 -21.58
N THR A 208 -8.14 -13.39 -21.23
CA THR A 208 -9.17 -12.36 -21.23
C THR A 208 -9.69 -12.01 -19.81
N CYS A 209 -9.02 -12.50 -18.77
CA CYS A 209 -9.30 -12.18 -17.37
C CYS A 209 -8.25 -11.22 -16.81
N PRO A 210 -8.40 -9.88 -16.95
CA PRO A 210 -7.35 -8.93 -16.60
C PRO A 210 -7.28 -8.59 -15.11
N GLN A 211 -8.28 -8.95 -14.30
CA GLN A 211 -8.40 -8.42 -12.93
C GLN A 211 -9.26 -9.30 -12.04
N ILE A 212 -8.87 -9.40 -10.77
CA ILE A 212 -9.69 -9.91 -9.67
C ILE A 212 -9.79 -8.81 -8.62
N GLU A 213 -11.02 -8.39 -8.26
CA GLU A 213 -11.23 -7.52 -7.11
C GLU A 213 -11.59 -8.34 -5.87
N LEU A 214 -10.97 -7.98 -4.75
CA LEU A 214 -11.21 -8.57 -3.45
C LEU A 214 -12.09 -7.65 -2.62
N ALA A 215 -13.10 -8.23 -1.96
CA ALA A 215 -13.87 -7.58 -0.91
C ALA A 215 -14.11 -8.59 0.22
N CYS A 216 -13.53 -8.34 1.39
CA CYS A 216 -13.74 -9.14 2.59
C CYS A 216 -14.80 -8.47 3.48
N GLY A 217 -15.82 -9.21 3.84
CA GLY A 217 -16.69 -8.93 4.97
C GLY A 217 -16.22 -9.69 6.21
N ASP A 218 -17.02 -9.64 7.29
CA ASP A 218 -16.67 -10.33 8.53
C ASP A 218 -16.74 -11.84 8.41
N THR A 219 -17.69 -12.35 7.63
CA THR A 219 -17.94 -13.80 7.47
C THR A 219 -17.64 -14.32 6.07
N VAL A 220 -17.67 -13.45 5.08
CA VAL A 220 -17.61 -13.82 3.66
C VAL A 220 -16.53 -13.03 2.92
N THR A 221 -15.83 -13.70 2.03
CA THR A 221 -14.88 -13.08 1.07
C THR A 221 -15.43 -13.19 -0.34
N ALA A 222 -15.62 -12.05 -0.99
CA ALA A 222 -16.02 -11.99 -2.39
C ALA A 222 -14.82 -11.72 -3.29
N LEU A 223 -14.76 -12.45 -4.40
CA LEU A 223 -13.81 -12.26 -5.49
C LEU A 223 -14.60 -11.87 -6.74
N VAL A 224 -14.34 -10.69 -7.32
CA VAL A 224 -14.96 -10.24 -8.57
C VAL A 224 -13.99 -10.52 -9.70
N LEU A 225 -14.31 -11.49 -10.56
CA LEU A 225 -13.52 -11.79 -11.75
C LEU A 225 -13.99 -10.91 -12.90
N ARG A 226 -13.12 -10.02 -13.36
CA ARG A 226 -13.34 -9.33 -14.64
C ARG A 226 -12.94 -10.24 -15.78
N HIS A 227 -13.86 -10.44 -16.73
CA HIS A 227 -13.61 -11.20 -17.95
C HIS A 227 -14.10 -10.42 -19.17
N LEU A 228 -13.32 -10.41 -20.24
CA LEU A 228 -13.61 -9.62 -21.44
C LEU A 228 -14.36 -10.45 -22.48
N GLU A 229 -14.26 -11.78 -22.40
CA GLU A 229 -14.95 -12.74 -23.23
C GLU A 229 -15.83 -13.66 -22.36
N PRO A 230 -16.87 -14.27 -22.90
CA PRO A 230 -17.71 -15.23 -22.18
C PRO A 230 -16.87 -16.37 -21.59
N LEU A 231 -17.18 -16.77 -20.37
CA LEU A 231 -16.59 -17.94 -19.71
C LEU A 231 -17.24 -19.22 -20.25
N SER A 232 -16.46 -20.26 -20.44
CA SER A 232 -16.97 -21.59 -20.81
C SER A 232 -17.69 -22.26 -19.62
N THR A 233 -18.46 -23.31 -19.88
CA THR A 233 -19.06 -24.12 -18.82
C THR A 233 -18.00 -24.72 -17.91
N ASP A 234 -16.87 -25.12 -18.49
CA ASP A 234 -15.74 -25.67 -17.73
C ASP A 234 -15.06 -24.60 -16.87
N ASP A 235 -14.92 -23.37 -17.37
CA ASP A 235 -14.42 -22.24 -16.57
C ASP A 235 -15.32 -21.98 -15.35
N ILE A 236 -16.63 -21.97 -15.56
CA ILE A 236 -17.61 -21.82 -14.47
C ILE A 236 -17.50 -22.96 -13.45
N ALA A 237 -17.33 -24.21 -13.91
CA ALA A 237 -17.14 -25.37 -13.02
C ALA A 237 -15.87 -25.23 -12.17
N ARG A 238 -14.74 -24.77 -12.78
CA ARG A 238 -13.47 -24.53 -12.07
C ARG A 238 -13.61 -23.40 -11.02
N LEU A 239 -14.33 -22.32 -11.37
CA LEU A 239 -14.61 -21.23 -10.41
C LEU A 239 -15.41 -21.74 -9.21
N ARG A 240 -16.45 -22.57 -9.43
CA ARG A 240 -17.25 -23.17 -8.37
C ARG A 240 -16.44 -24.10 -7.47
N ALA A 241 -15.59 -24.93 -8.05
CA ALA A 241 -14.70 -25.82 -7.30
C ALA A 241 -13.77 -25.00 -6.39
N PHE A 242 -13.16 -23.93 -6.93
CA PHE A 242 -12.33 -23.01 -6.15
C PHE A 242 -13.12 -22.34 -5.03
N ALA A 243 -14.35 -21.89 -5.29
CA ALA A 243 -15.20 -21.26 -4.29
C ALA A 243 -15.49 -22.19 -3.12
N ALA A 244 -15.78 -23.46 -3.40
CA ALA A 244 -16.04 -24.48 -2.38
C ALA A 244 -14.78 -24.80 -1.54
N GLU A 245 -13.61 -24.91 -2.20
CA GLU A 245 -12.34 -25.22 -1.53
C GLU A 245 -11.85 -24.09 -0.62
N HIS A 246 -12.00 -22.85 -1.07
CA HIS A 246 -11.43 -21.68 -0.37
C HIS A 246 -12.47 -20.86 0.40
N HIS A 247 -13.73 -21.30 0.44
CA HIS A 247 -14.84 -20.62 1.14
C HIS A 247 -15.01 -19.16 0.70
N VAL A 248 -15.05 -18.92 -0.61
CA VAL A 248 -15.21 -17.59 -1.21
C VAL A 248 -16.44 -17.55 -2.12
N GLN A 249 -16.91 -16.35 -2.42
CA GLN A 249 -17.96 -16.11 -3.40
C GLN A 249 -17.40 -15.48 -4.66
N TRP A 250 -17.70 -16.05 -5.83
CA TRP A 250 -17.39 -15.43 -7.11
C TRP A 250 -18.50 -14.48 -7.55
N TRP A 251 -18.05 -13.32 -7.99
CA TRP A 251 -18.84 -12.34 -8.74
C TRP A 251 -18.22 -12.18 -10.12
N LEU A 252 -19.02 -12.04 -11.16
CA LEU A 252 -18.56 -11.91 -12.53
C LEU A 252 -18.80 -10.50 -13.04
N GLN A 253 -17.80 -9.95 -13.72
CA GLN A 253 -17.81 -8.60 -14.29
C GLN A 253 -17.46 -8.65 -15.78
N PRO A 254 -18.45 -8.81 -16.70
CA PRO A 254 -18.19 -8.84 -18.14
C PRO A 254 -17.89 -7.45 -18.74
N LYS A 255 -18.37 -6.36 -18.14
CA LYS A 255 -18.22 -4.99 -18.66
C LYS A 255 -17.92 -3.99 -17.53
N GLY A 256 -18.75 -2.95 -17.37
CA GLY A 256 -18.62 -1.95 -16.33
C GLY A 256 -19.03 -2.45 -14.94
N PRO A 257 -18.82 -1.63 -13.88
CA PRO A 257 -19.18 -1.99 -12.51
C PRO A 257 -20.66 -2.34 -12.32
N ASP A 258 -21.54 -1.78 -13.12
CA ASP A 258 -22.97 -2.02 -13.17
C ASP A 258 -23.34 -3.45 -13.62
N THR A 259 -22.40 -4.15 -14.24
CA THR A 259 -22.60 -5.53 -14.74
C THR A 259 -22.15 -6.59 -13.73
N VAL A 260 -21.64 -6.19 -12.56
CA VAL A 260 -21.17 -7.12 -11.53
C VAL A 260 -22.34 -7.90 -10.94
N LYS A 261 -22.28 -9.24 -11.06
CA LYS A 261 -23.32 -10.15 -10.54
C LYS A 261 -22.69 -11.33 -9.83
N LEU A 262 -23.36 -11.80 -8.79
CA LEU A 262 -22.99 -13.05 -8.12
C LEU A 262 -23.08 -14.22 -9.10
N LEU A 263 -22.11 -15.13 -9.06
CA LEU A 263 -22.05 -16.30 -9.95
C LEU A 263 -23.20 -17.27 -9.65
N ASP A 264 -23.45 -17.57 -8.40
CA ASP A 264 -24.47 -18.51 -7.95
C ASP A 264 -25.44 -17.81 -6.99
N GLU A 265 -26.75 -18.02 -7.19
CA GLU A 265 -27.80 -17.46 -6.33
C GLU A 265 -27.69 -17.96 -4.90
N GLY A 266 -28.13 -17.16 -3.92
CA GLY A 266 -28.20 -17.56 -2.51
C GLY A 266 -26.89 -17.42 -1.74
N GLY A 267 -25.91 -16.68 -2.25
CA GLY A 267 -24.69 -16.37 -1.51
C GLY A 267 -24.93 -15.49 -0.27
N GLU A 268 -24.06 -15.62 0.74
CA GLU A 268 -24.10 -14.78 1.95
C GLU A 268 -23.92 -13.30 1.62
N GLN A 269 -24.60 -12.45 2.38
CA GLN A 269 -24.47 -11.00 2.26
C GLN A 269 -23.12 -10.53 2.81
N LEU A 270 -22.34 -9.85 2.01
CA LEU A 270 -21.17 -9.11 2.51
C LEU A 270 -21.61 -8.06 3.51
N SER A 271 -21.00 -8.08 4.70
CA SER A 271 -21.25 -7.09 5.75
C SER A 271 -20.03 -6.93 6.65
N TYR A 272 -20.00 -5.83 7.37
CA TYR A 272 -19.12 -5.63 8.53
C TYR A 272 -19.94 -5.10 9.71
N ALA A 273 -19.53 -5.44 10.91
CA ALA A 273 -20.19 -5.04 12.13
C ALA A 273 -19.45 -3.88 12.82
N LEU A 274 -20.22 -3.07 13.51
CA LEU A 274 -19.76 -2.08 14.48
C LEU A 274 -20.32 -2.46 15.84
N PRO A 275 -19.66 -3.39 16.57
CA PRO A 275 -20.23 -4.02 17.78
C PRO A 275 -20.58 -3.01 18.87
N ASP A 276 -19.76 -1.98 19.06
CA ASP A 276 -19.99 -0.94 20.09
C ASP A 276 -21.28 -0.14 19.86
N PHE A 277 -21.80 -0.15 18.62
CA PHE A 277 -23.03 0.52 18.24
C PHE A 277 -24.18 -0.44 17.95
N GLY A 278 -23.94 -1.75 17.99
CA GLY A 278 -24.93 -2.77 17.62
C GLY A 278 -25.38 -2.69 16.16
N ILE A 279 -24.51 -2.22 15.27
CA ILE A 279 -24.83 -1.99 13.85
C ILE A 279 -24.11 -3.01 12.99
N THR A 280 -24.82 -3.57 11.99
CA THR A 280 -24.24 -4.33 10.89
C THR A 280 -24.50 -3.61 9.58
N MET A 281 -23.44 -3.35 8.82
CA MET A 281 -23.46 -2.62 7.56
C MET A 281 -23.34 -3.61 6.39
N PRO A 282 -24.42 -3.92 5.67
CA PRO A 282 -24.33 -4.71 4.44
C PRO A 282 -23.74 -3.86 3.31
N PHE A 283 -22.97 -4.49 2.43
CA PHE A 283 -22.39 -3.84 1.26
C PHE A 283 -22.27 -4.81 0.08
N LYS A 284 -22.04 -4.27 -1.11
CA LYS A 284 -21.73 -5.02 -2.34
C LYS A 284 -20.23 -4.91 -2.67
N PRO A 285 -19.66 -5.84 -3.42
CA PRO A 285 -18.25 -5.71 -3.87
C PRO A 285 -17.96 -4.42 -4.65
N THR A 286 -19.01 -3.80 -5.23
CA THR A 286 -18.91 -2.53 -5.97
C THR A 286 -19.01 -1.28 -5.11
N ASP A 287 -19.48 -1.40 -3.85
CA ASP A 287 -19.64 -0.28 -2.96
C ASP A 287 -18.28 0.19 -2.43
N PHE A 288 -18.16 1.48 -2.16
CA PHE A 288 -16.94 1.99 -1.53
C PHE A 288 -16.90 1.57 -0.06
N THR A 289 -15.84 0.87 0.32
CA THR A 289 -15.45 0.63 1.71
C THR A 289 -13.96 0.92 1.87
N GLN A 290 -13.54 1.31 3.08
CA GLN A 290 -12.12 1.51 3.36
C GLN A 290 -11.35 0.18 3.24
N VAL A 291 -10.04 0.27 3.00
CA VAL A 291 -9.21 -0.93 2.81
C VAL A 291 -8.93 -1.67 4.11
N ASN A 292 -8.93 -0.98 5.22
CA ASN A 292 -8.78 -1.53 6.57
C ASN A 292 -10.13 -1.43 7.31
N PRO A 293 -10.47 -2.50 8.05
CA PRO A 293 -11.70 -2.55 8.85
C PRO A 293 -11.70 -1.52 9.96
#